data_acebdeef05118fcf24e0175733d13eb1
#
_entry.id   acebdeef05118fcf24e0175733d13eb1
#
_cell.length_a   1.000
_cell.length_b   1.000
_cell.length_c   1.000
_cell.angle_alpha   90.00
_cell.angle_beta   90.00
_cell.angle_gamma   90.00
#
_symmetry.space_group_name_H-M   'P 1'
#
loop_
_entity.id
_entity.type
_entity.pdbx_description
1 polymer ?
#
loop_
_entity_poly.entity_id
_entity_poly.type
_entity_poly.pdbx_seq_one_letter_code
_entity_poly.pdbx_strand_id
1 'polypeptide(L)'
;GSGKTTFMSIILRLLAKLLRIITIEQSVREFDLVQEENGEIVSDVVQMVTRETDNKDKDVTMQKLLVQSLTMDPDLICMAEMKGKEAFDAQEAARTGHTVLATTHASSTKGIYTRIATLCLGADNPLPFNILIDLITDAFPIGVYLKKLRDGSRHIMEISECISDGDGKYHMNTLYKYEVLDEIEVDGKVKIVGEFRKVNNMSESLQHRLIENGMPRSQLRRFLEEE
;
A
#
# COMPACT_ATOMS: atom_id res chain seq x y z
N GLY A 1 11.71 0.47 12.29
CA GLY A 1 10.63 0.56 11.38
C GLY A 1 9.46 1.46 11.80
N SER A 2 8.82 2.12 10.84
CA SER A 2 7.66 2.99 11.04
C SER A 2 6.34 2.24 11.28
N GLY A 3 6.32 0.91 11.17
CA GLY A 3 5.13 0.07 11.34
C GLY A 3 4.40 -0.31 10.05
N LYS A 4 5.00 -0.12 8.86
CA LYS A 4 4.40 -0.49 7.57
C LYS A 4 3.99 -1.96 7.51
N THR A 5 4.90 -2.88 7.81
CA THR A 5 4.63 -4.32 7.82
C THR A 5 3.53 -4.70 8.81
N THR A 6 3.52 -4.09 10.01
CA THR A 6 2.46 -4.32 11.00
C THR A 6 1.10 -3.85 10.51
N PHE A 7 1.03 -2.64 9.95
CA PHE A 7 -0.21 -2.09 9.38
C PHE A 7 -0.73 -2.97 8.23
N MET A 8 0.17 -3.35 7.30
CA MET A 8 -0.17 -4.23 6.19
C MET A 8 -0.65 -5.60 6.68
N SER A 9 0.02 -6.19 7.68
CA SER A 9 -0.41 -7.47 8.27
C SER A 9 -1.83 -7.42 8.83
N ILE A 10 -2.21 -6.31 9.48
CA ILE A 10 -3.57 -6.14 10.00
C ILE A 10 -4.60 -6.14 8.86
N ILE A 11 -4.36 -5.36 7.81
CA ILE A 11 -5.26 -5.31 6.64
C ILE A 11 -5.37 -6.69 6.00
N LEU A 12 -4.23 -7.34 5.73
CA LEU A 12 -4.21 -8.65 5.09
C LEU A 12 -4.94 -9.71 5.93
N ARG A 13 -4.76 -9.72 7.25
CA ARG A 13 -5.46 -10.66 8.14
C ARG A 13 -6.97 -10.45 8.15
N LEU A 14 -7.46 -9.22 8.04
CA LEU A 14 -8.89 -8.94 7.93
C LEU A 14 -9.49 -9.46 6.61
N LEU A 15 -8.69 -9.46 5.53
CA LEU A 15 -9.11 -9.86 4.21
C LEU A 15 -8.88 -11.35 3.92
N ALA A 16 -7.97 -12.02 4.61
CA ALA A 16 -7.51 -13.37 4.29
C ALA A 16 -8.58 -14.48 4.35
N LYS A 17 -9.69 -14.25 5.04
CA LYS A 17 -10.84 -15.17 5.04
C LYS A 17 -11.81 -14.95 3.87
N LEU A 18 -11.69 -13.83 3.17
CA LEU A 18 -12.62 -13.38 2.16
C LEU A 18 -12.01 -13.41 0.75
N LEU A 19 -10.71 -13.26 0.67
CA LEU A 19 -9.98 -13.07 -0.58
C LEU A 19 -8.83 -14.07 -0.69
N ARG A 20 -8.56 -14.47 -1.94
CA ARG A 20 -7.34 -15.17 -2.31
C ARG A 20 -6.19 -14.17 -2.36
N ILE A 21 -5.31 -14.25 -1.37
CA ILE A 21 -4.19 -13.31 -1.20
C ILE A 21 -2.89 -13.98 -1.62
N ILE A 22 -2.12 -13.30 -2.48
CA ILE A 22 -0.75 -13.69 -2.79
C ILE A 22 0.19 -12.63 -2.23
N THR A 23 1.10 -13.03 -1.34
CA THR A 23 2.16 -12.14 -0.85
C THR A 23 3.48 -12.40 -1.56
N ILE A 24 4.23 -11.34 -1.84
CA ILE A 24 5.56 -11.38 -2.42
C ILE A 24 6.51 -10.68 -1.44
N GLU A 25 7.38 -11.46 -0.81
CA GLU A 25 8.19 -11.06 0.34
C GLU A 25 9.69 -11.23 0.02
N GLN A 26 10.54 -10.44 0.65
CA GLN A 26 11.97 -10.46 0.38
C GLN A 26 12.71 -11.37 1.37
N SER A 27 13.32 -12.43 0.86
CA SER A 27 14.22 -13.35 1.59
C SER A 27 13.60 -14.14 2.75
N VAL A 28 12.63 -13.56 3.46
CA VAL A 28 11.94 -14.19 4.60
C VAL A 28 10.45 -13.86 4.60
N ARG A 29 9.64 -14.73 5.19
CA ARG A 29 8.22 -14.45 5.40
C ARG A 29 8.06 -13.44 6.53
N GLU A 30 7.41 -12.33 6.24
CA GLU A 30 7.14 -11.23 7.19
C GLU A 30 5.71 -11.28 7.72
N PHE A 31 4.78 -11.89 6.97
CA PHE A 31 3.37 -11.93 7.28
C PHE A 31 2.95 -13.30 7.84
N ASP A 32 2.20 -13.30 8.93
CA ASP A 32 1.53 -14.47 9.48
C ASP A 32 0.03 -14.35 9.18
N LEU A 33 -0.40 -14.95 8.06
CA LEU A 33 -1.73 -14.77 7.48
C LEU A 33 -2.59 -16.05 7.53
N VAL A 34 -1.98 -17.20 7.79
CA VAL A 34 -2.73 -18.45 7.88
C VAL A 34 -3.64 -18.38 9.10
N GLN A 35 -4.91 -18.62 8.90
CA GLN A 35 -5.93 -18.62 9.94
C GLN A 35 -6.60 -19.98 9.98
N GLU A 36 -6.77 -20.48 11.19
CA GLU A 36 -7.36 -21.77 11.46
C GLU A 36 -8.58 -21.61 12.40
N GLU A 37 -9.68 -22.28 12.08
CA GLU A 37 -10.88 -22.36 12.91
C GLU A 37 -11.31 -23.82 13.02
N ASN A 38 -11.51 -24.31 14.23
CA ASN A 38 -11.92 -25.69 14.50
C ASN A 38 -11.03 -26.78 13.87
N GLY A 39 -9.73 -26.50 13.69
CA GLY A 39 -8.76 -27.42 13.06
C GLY A 39 -8.75 -27.38 11.53
N GLU A 40 -9.46 -26.44 10.91
CA GLU A 40 -9.48 -26.24 9.45
C GLU A 40 -8.88 -24.89 9.08
N ILE A 41 -8.08 -24.85 8.00
CA ILE A 41 -7.55 -23.59 7.46
C ILE A 41 -8.70 -22.86 6.75
N VAL A 42 -8.96 -21.62 7.19
CA VAL A 42 -10.06 -20.77 6.68
C VAL A 42 -9.55 -19.57 5.85
N SER A 43 -8.24 -19.49 5.63
CA SER A 43 -7.63 -18.43 4.81
C SER A 43 -7.09 -19.00 3.50
N ASP A 44 -7.29 -18.30 2.39
CA ASP A 44 -6.69 -18.64 1.08
C ASP A 44 -5.51 -17.71 0.82
N VAL A 45 -4.31 -18.13 1.24
CA VAL A 45 -3.10 -17.32 1.17
C VAL A 45 -1.94 -18.12 0.58
N VAL A 46 -1.31 -17.54 -0.44
CA VAL A 46 -0.05 -18.04 -1.01
C VAL A 46 1.06 -17.05 -0.70
N GLN A 47 2.08 -17.50 0.03
CA GLN A 47 3.21 -16.66 0.41
C GLN A 47 4.45 -17.04 -0.41
N MET A 48 4.90 -16.13 -1.25
CA MET A 48 6.06 -16.29 -2.11
C MET A 48 7.23 -15.45 -1.60
N VAL A 49 8.43 -16.01 -1.62
CA VAL A 49 9.63 -15.37 -1.08
C VAL A 49 10.72 -15.35 -2.16
N THR A 50 11.40 -14.22 -2.31
CA THR A 50 12.54 -14.09 -3.22
C THR A 50 13.71 -14.96 -2.77
N ARG A 51 14.51 -15.40 -3.71
CA ARG A 51 15.72 -16.16 -3.44
C ARG A 51 16.87 -15.68 -4.31
N GLU A 52 17.93 -15.22 -3.68
CA GLU A 52 19.20 -14.93 -4.34
C GLU A 52 20.07 -16.18 -4.38
N THR A 53 20.82 -16.35 -5.47
CA THR A 53 21.72 -17.48 -5.70
C THR A 53 23.07 -16.97 -6.22
N ASP A 54 24.08 -17.84 -6.23
CA ASP A 54 25.40 -17.51 -6.82
C ASP A 54 25.31 -17.29 -8.35
N ASN A 55 24.27 -17.80 -8.98
CA ASN A 55 23.99 -17.59 -10.40
C ASN A 55 22.74 -16.70 -10.55
N LYS A 56 22.93 -15.44 -10.97
CA LYS A 56 21.85 -14.45 -11.15
C LYS A 56 20.72 -14.90 -12.08
N ASP A 57 20.96 -15.74 -13.04
CA ASP A 57 19.93 -16.27 -13.95
C ASP A 57 18.95 -17.19 -13.20
N LYS A 58 19.38 -17.78 -12.09
CA LYS A 58 18.58 -18.64 -11.21
C LYS A 58 17.91 -17.89 -10.06
N ASP A 59 18.15 -16.59 -9.94
CA ASP A 59 17.52 -15.79 -8.91
C ASP A 59 16.00 -15.77 -9.10
N VAL A 60 15.29 -15.89 -7.98
CA VAL A 60 13.85 -15.69 -7.90
C VAL A 60 13.60 -14.25 -7.40
N THR A 61 13.40 -13.34 -8.35
CA THR A 61 13.25 -11.91 -8.07
C THR A 61 11.79 -11.54 -7.76
N MET A 62 11.56 -10.37 -7.12
CA MET A 62 10.23 -9.81 -6.91
C MET A 62 9.45 -9.73 -8.22
N GLN A 63 10.09 -9.27 -9.30
CA GLN A 63 9.48 -9.18 -10.63
C GLN A 63 9.01 -10.54 -11.15
N LYS A 64 9.85 -11.58 -11.08
CA LYS A 64 9.47 -12.94 -11.51
C LYS A 64 8.29 -13.48 -10.73
N LEU A 65 8.27 -13.23 -9.41
CA LEU A 65 7.18 -13.67 -8.54
C LEU A 65 5.88 -12.91 -8.84
N LEU A 66 5.96 -11.61 -9.10
CA LEU A 66 4.80 -10.81 -9.46
C LEU A 66 4.17 -11.31 -10.78
N VAL A 67 4.97 -11.49 -11.82
CA VAL A 67 4.48 -12.03 -13.10
C VAL A 67 3.86 -13.42 -12.90
N GLN A 68 4.46 -14.28 -12.09
CA GLN A 68 3.90 -15.59 -11.78
C GLN A 68 2.58 -15.48 -11.01
N SER A 69 2.45 -14.52 -10.06
CA SER A 69 1.23 -14.35 -9.27
C SER A 69 0.01 -14.02 -10.12
N LEU A 70 0.17 -13.31 -11.24
CA LEU A 70 -0.91 -12.95 -12.15
C LEU A 70 -1.59 -14.19 -12.78
N THR A 71 -0.90 -15.33 -12.85
CA THR A 71 -1.45 -16.59 -13.39
C THR A 71 -2.13 -17.45 -12.33
N MET A 72 -2.18 -16.99 -11.08
CA MET A 72 -2.67 -17.76 -9.93
C MET A 72 -4.06 -17.31 -9.47
N ASP A 73 -4.74 -16.49 -10.27
CA ASP A 73 -6.09 -15.96 -10.00
C ASP A 73 -6.21 -15.27 -8.63
N PRO A 74 -5.37 -14.26 -8.31
CA PRO A 74 -5.42 -13.57 -7.04
C PRO A 74 -6.52 -12.51 -7.01
N ASP A 75 -7.27 -12.45 -5.90
CA ASP A 75 -8.10 -11.29 -5.59
C ASP A 75 -7.25 -10.09 -5.13
N LEU A 76 -6.11 -10.39 -4.47
CA LEU A 76 -5.21 -9.38 -3.95
C LEU A 76 -3.75 -9.86 -4.00
N ILE A 77 -2.89 -9.01 -4.57
CA ILE A 77 -1.44 -9.18 -4.55
C ILE A 77 -0.85 -8.19 -3.55
N CYS A 78 -0.07 -8.68 -2.58
CA CYS A 78 0.65 -7.83 -1.63
C CYS A 78 2.16 -7.93 -1.86
N MET A 79 2.77 -6.82 -2.24
CA MET A 79 4.21 -6.69 -2.28
C MET A 79 4.71 -6.11 -0.95
N ALA A 80 5.47 -6.90 -0.19
CA ALA A 80 5.95 -6.49 1.13
C ALA A 80 6.73 -5.16 1.06
N GLU A 81 7.58 -5.00 0.05
CA GLU A 81 8.27 -3.73 -0.20
C GLU A 81 8.71 -3.59 -1.66
N MET A 82 8.39 -2.46 -2.28
CA MET A 82 8.91 -2.07 -3.60
C MET A 82 10.19 -1.25 -3.44
N LYS A 83 11.30 -1.73 -3.99
CA LYS A 83 12.64 -1.11 -3.91
C LYS A 83 13.29 -0.88 -5.25
N GLY A 84 12.85 -1.54 -6.31
CA GLY A 84 13.46 -1.56 -7.63
C GLY A 84 12.46 -1.58 -8.78
N LYS A 85 12.89 -2.14 -9.90
CA LYS A 85 12.16 -2.12 -11.16
C LYS A 85 10.83 -2.88 -11.15
N GLU A 86 10.61 -3.77 -10.18
CA GLU A 86 9.33 -4.45 -9.96
C GLU A 86 8.15 -3.49 -9.74
N ALA A 87 8.44 -2.23 -9.38
CA ALA A 87 7.42 -1.20 -9.25
C ALA A 87 6.71 -0.91 -10.59
N PHE A 88 7.39 -1.09 -11.72
CA PHE A 88 6.79 -0.94 -13.05
C PHE A 88 5.74 -2.02 -13.30
N ASP A 89 6.07 -3.28 -13.03
CA ASP A 89 5.12 -4.39 -13.21
C ASP A 89 3.97 -4.31 -12.20
N ALA A 90 4.23 -3.81 -10.99
CA ALA A 90 3.21 -3.63 -9.95
C ALA A 90 2.13 -2.61 -10.35
N GLN A 91 2.52 -1.48 -10.95
CA GLN A 91 1.54 -0.50 -11.44
C GLN A 91 0.77 -1.03 -12.66
N GLU A 92 1.43 -1.80 -13.55
CA GLU A 92 0.75 -2.46 -14.66
C GLU A 92 -0.29 -3.48 -14.15
N ALA A 93 0.06 -4.33 -13.19
CA ALA A 93 -0.87 -5.28 -12.58
C ALA A 93 -2.08 -4.57 -11.96
N ALA A 94 -1.86 -3.47 -11.22
CA ALA A 94 -2.93 -2.70 -10.59
C ALA A 94 -3.90 -2.07 -11.62
N ARG A 95 -3.38 -1.63 -12.78
CA ARG A 95 -4.18 -1.03 -13.86
C ARG A 95 -4.90 -2.04 -14.73
N THR A 96 -4.43 -3.28 -14.77
CA THR A 96 -5.00 -4.36 -15.59
C THR A 96 -6.01 -5.25 -14.84
N GLY A 97 -6.52 -4.77 -13.70
CA GLY A 97 -7.64 -5.37 -13.00
C GLY A 97 -7.30 -6.14 -11.72
N HIS A 98 -6.02 -6.14 -11.29
CA HIS A 98 -5.64 -6.77 -10.03
C HIS A 98 -5.62 -5.75 -8.88
N THR A 99 -6.08 -6.16 -7.72
CA THR A 99 -5.89 -5.35 -6.50
C THR A 99 -4.45 -5.51 -6.01
N VAL A 100 -3.69 -4.43 -5.95
CA VAL A 100 -2.30 -4.44 -5.49
C VAL A 100 -2.15 -3.58 -4.24
N LEU A 101 -1.61 -4.18 -3.17
CA LEU A 101 -1.11 -3.47 -1.99
C LEU A 101 0.41 -3.55 -1.98
N ALA A 102 1.06 -2.44 -1.67
CA ALA A 102 2.52 -2.43 -1.60
C ALA A 102 3.02 -1.45 -0.55
N THR A 103 4.23 -1.68 -0.04
CA THR A 103 4.93 -0.68 0.76
C THR A 103 6.18 -0.17 0.05
N THR A 104 6.55 1.06 0.34
CA THR A 104 7.82 1.65 -0.10
C THR A 104 8.32 2.65 0.95
N HIS A 105 9.56 3.09 0.83
CA HIS A 105 10.11 4.15 1.66
C HIS A 105 9.83 5.52 1.04
N ALA A 106 9.09 6.36 1.78
CA ALA A 106 8.82 7.74 1.42
C ALA A 106 8.74 8.61 2.68
N SER A 107 8.85 9.92 2.53
CA SER A 107 8.79 10.90 3.62
C SER A 107 7.43 11.58 3.79
N SER A 108 6.50 11.33 2.88
CA SER A 108 5.13 11.87 2.86
C SER A 108 4.26 11.05 1.89
N THR A 109 2.93 11.22 1.94
CA THR A 109 2.01 10.63 0.95
C THR A 109 2.36 11.09 -0.46
N LYS A 110 2.59 12.38 -0.68
CA LYS A 110 3.04 12.90 -1.98
C LYS A 110 4.36 12.25 -2.45
N GLY A 111 5.31 12.05 -1.54
CA GLY A 111 6.60 11.43 -1.83
C GLY A 111 6.51 9.96 -2.28
N ILE A 112 5.42 9.25 -1.95
CA ILE A 112 5.20 7.87 -2.39
C ILE A 112 5.18 7.80 -3.92
N TYR A 113 4.43 8.66 -4.59
CA TYR A 113 4.24 8.64 -6.05
C TYR A 113 5.52 8.98 -6.80
N THR A 114 6.23 10.03 -6.36
CA THR A 114 7.56 10.36 -6.91
C THR A 114 8.55 9.21 -6.71
N ARG A 115 8.50 8.54 -5.54
CA ARG A 115 9.38 7.39 -5.26
C ARG A 115 9.08 6.22 -6.19
N ILE A 116 7.81 5.85 -6.36
CA ILE A 116 7.41 4.75 -7.25
C ILE A 116 7.81 5.08 -8.69
N ALA A 117 7.57 6.32 -9.17
CA ALA A 117 7.99 6.74 -10.50
C ALA A 117 9.51 6.62 -10.70
N THR A 118 10.29 7.02 -9.69
CA THR A 118 11.76 6.86 -9.72
C THR A 118 12.17 5.38 -9.80
N LEU A 119 11.47 4.49 -9.10
CA LEU A 119 11.73 3.04 -9.17
C LEU A 119 11.40 2.49 -10.56
N CYS A 120 10.29 2.93 -11.16
CA CYS A 120 9.88 2.53 -12.51
C CYS A 120 10.88 2.94 -13.59
N LEU A 121 11.65 4.02 -13.39
CA LEU A 121 12.74 4.39 -14.31
C LEU A 121 13.87 3.33 -14.37
N GLY A 122 13.93 2.43 -13.40
CA GLY A 122 14.86 1.29 -13.42
C GLY A 122 14.41 0.12 -14.28
N ALA A 123 13.23 0.16 -14.92
CA ALA A 123 12.76 -0.85 -15.85
C ALA A 123 13.63 -0.89 -17.14
N ASP A 124 13.61 -2.01 -17.84
CA ASP A 124 14.47 -2.21 -19.03
C ASP A 124 14.09 -1.26 -20.18
N ASN A 125 12.81 -0.84 -20.28
CA ASN A 125 12.29 0.14 -21.22
C ASN A 125 11.45 1.18 -20.48
N PRO A 126 12.08 2.15 -19.78
CA PRO A 126 11.35 3.09 -18.97
C PRO A 126 10.55 4.08 -19.82
N LEU A 127 9.33 4.38 -19.36
CA LEU A 127 8.51 5.44 -19.94
C LEU A 127 8.98 6.83 -19.45
N PRO A 128 8.63 7.92 -20.15
CA PRO A 128 8.86 9.28 -19.65
C PRO A 128 8.26 9.47 -18.25
N PHE A 129 8.95 10.26 -17.41
CA PHE A 129 8.58 10.44 -16.01
C PHE A 129 7.14 10.97 -15.81
N ASN A 130 6.69 11.89 -16.65
CA ASN A 130 5.33 12.42 -16.61
C ASN A 130 4.28 11.32 -16.89
N ILE A 131 4.54 10.46 -17.88
CA ILE A 131 3.67 9.32 -18.17
C ILE A 131 3.65 8.35 -16.98
N LEU A 132 4.81 8.04 -16.38
CA LEU A 132 4.88 7.18 -15.20
C LEU A 132 4.05 7.73 -14.04
N ILE A 133 4.09 9.03 -13.78
CA ILE A 133 3.27 9.67 -12.74
C ILE A 133 1.77 9.45 -13.02
N ASP A 134 1.31 9.68 -14.24
CA ASP A 134 -0.11 9.50 -14.60
C ASP A 134 -0.55 8.03 -14.41
N LEU A 135 0.28 7.08 -14.82
CA LEU A 135 0.02 5.65 -14.65
C LEU A 135 -0.01 5.22 -13.17
N ILE A 136 0.89 5.76 -12.35
CA ILE A 136 1.01 5.41 -10.94
C ILE A 136 -0.14 6.01 -10.12
N THR A 137 -0.59 7.22 -10.45
CA THR A 137 -1.74 7.84 -9.77
C THR A 137 -3.04 7.09 -10.08
N ASP A 138 -3.18 6.55 -11.28
CA ASP A 138 -4.30 5.67 -11.65
C ASP A 138 -4.22 4.31 -10.93
N ALA A 139 -3.02 3.71 -10.88
CA ALA A 139 -2.78 2.41 -10.24
C ALA A 139 -3.02 2.44 -8.73
N PHE A 140 -2.58 3.50 -8.05
CA PHE A 140 -2.57 3.62 -6.59
C PHE A 140 -3.29 4.90 -6.15
N PRO A 141 -4.63 4.92 -6.12
CA PRO A 141 -5.38 6.13 -5.77
C PRO A 141 -5.22 6.55 -4.32
N ILE A 142 -4.82 5.65 -3.41
CA ILE A 142 -4.67 5.92 -1.97
C ILE A 142 -3.23 5.71 -1.52
N GLY A 143 -2.69 6.73 -0.86
CA GLY A 143 -1.41 6.66 -0.16
C GLY A 143 -1.59 6.77 1.35
N VAL A 144 -0.87 5.91 2.10
CA VAL A 144 -0.87 5.92 3.57
C VAL A 144 0.55 6.15 4.06
N TYR A 145 0.75 7.20 4.84
CA TYR A 145 2.04 7.56 5.41
C TYR A 145 2.12 7.23 6.90
N LEU A 146 3.06 6.38 7.26
CA LEU A 146 3.32 5.97 8.64
C LEU A 146 4.67 6.50 9.13
N LYS A 147 4.70 6.97 10.39
CA LYS A 147 5.92 7.49 11.01
C LYS A 147 6.07 6.96 12.44
N LYS A 148 7.32 6.69 12.82
CA LYS A 148 7.71 6.54 14.22
C LYS A 148 8.06 7.92 14.75
N LEU A 149 7.41 8.35 15.83
CA LEU A 149 7.63 9.63 16.48
C LEU A 149 8.78 9.58 17.51
N ARG A 150 9.15 10.71 18.08
CA ARG A 150 10.29 10.83 19.00
C ARG A 150 10.12 10.05 20.30
N ASP A 151 8.89 9.90 20.76
CA ASP A 151 8.53 9.09 21.93
C ASP A 151 8.55 7.57 21.66
N GLY A 152 8.87 7.17 20.43
CA GLY A 152 8.87 5.77 19.99
C GLY A 152 7.52 5.24 19.51
N SER A 153 6.44 5.99 19.67
CA SER A 153 5.10 5.65 19.16
C SER A 153 5.10 5.62 17.62
N ARG A 154 4.17 4.86 17.05
CA ARG A 154 4.00 4.73 15.60
C ARG A 154 2.58 5.10 15.23
N HIS A 155 2.45 6.03 14.30
CA HIS A 155 1.16 6.55 13.87
C HIS A 155 1.01 6.50 12.35
N ILE A 156 -0.22 6.31 11.91
CA ILE A 156 -0.63 6.72 10.57
C ILE A 156 -0.68 8.23 10.63
N MET A 157 0.24 8.89 9.94
CA MET A 157 0.30 10.35 9.92
C MET A 157 -0.69 10.94 8.93
N GLU A 158 -0.93 10.23 7.82
CA GLU A 158 -1.76 10.74 6.75
C GLU A 158 -2.32 9.61 5.89
N ILE A 159 -3.59 9.69 5.53
CA ILE A 159 -4.24 8.92 4.48
C ILE A 159 -4.73 9.92 3.46
N SER A 160 -4.24 9.83 2.22
CA SER A 160 -4.58 10.77 1.16
C SER A 160 -4.94 10.04 -0.13
N GLU A 161 -5.92 10.60 -0.82
CA GLU A 161 -6.20 10.30 -2.21
C GLU A 161 -5.21 11.07 -3.10
N CYS A 162 -4.66 10.41 -4.11
CA CYS A 162 -3.86 11.04 -5.15
C CYS A 162 -4.74 11.29 -6.36
N ILE A 163 -4.84 12.54 -6.77
CA ILE A 163 -5.66 12.95 -7.90
C ILE A 163 -4.72 13.43 -9.01
N SER A 164 -4.83 12.79 -10.20
CA SER A 164 -4.09 13.23 -11.38
C SER A 164 -4.70 14.51 -11.93
N ASP A 165 -3.83 15.48 -12.25
CA ASP A 165 -4.17 16.71 -12.96
C ASP A 165 -3.80 16.61 -14.47
N GLY A 166 -3.30 15.45 -14.90
CA GLY A 166 -2.78 15.19 -16.24
C GLY A 166 -1.37 15.73 -16.48
N ASP A 167 -0.74 15.28 -17.56
CA ASP A 167 0.63 15.68 -17.96
C ASP A 167 1.70 15.45 -16.86
N GLY A 168 1.54 14.40 -16.06
CA GLY A 168 2.45 14.07 -14.96
C GLY A 168 2.32 14.98 -13.75
N LYS A 169 1.23 15.73 -13.64
CA LYS A 169 0.90 16.55 -12.47
C LYS A 169 -0.13 15.84 -11.60
N TYR A 170 -0.03 16.04 -10.31
CA TYR A 170 -0.98 15.49 -9.34
C TYR A 170 -1.00 16.30 -8.06
N HIS A 171 -2.10 16.23 -7.36
CA HIS A 171 -2.23 16.78 -6.01
C HIS A 171 -2.78 15.75 -5.03
N MET A 172 -2.56 16.00 -3.74
CA MET A 172 -3.04 15.13 -2.67
C MET A 172 -4.30 15.73 -2.05
N ASN A 173 -5.37 14.94 -2.01
CA ASN A 173 -6.55 15.21 -1.21
C ASN A 173 -6.40 14.45 0.11
N THR A 174 -6.02 15.13 1.18
CA THR A 174 -5.85 14.52 2.50
C THR A 174 -7.21 14.14 3.08
N LEU A 175 -7.47 12.84 3.25
CA LEU A 175 -8.71 12.32 3.82
C LEU A 175 -8.65 12.29 5.34
N TYR A 176 -7.55 11.78 5.89
CA TYR A 176 -7.29 11.71 7.33
C TYR A 176 -5.88 12.14 7.64
N LYS A 177 -5.70 12.76 8.80
CA LYS A 177 -4.39 13.22 9.28
C LYS A 177 -4.27 13.05 10.80
N TYR A 178 -3.08 12.59 11.24
CA TYR A 178 -2.69 12.68 12.64
C TYR A 178 -2.05 14.04 12.89
N GLU A 179 -2.64 14.84 13.77
CA GLU A 179 -2.12 16.14 14.18
C GLU A 179 -1.46 16.01 15.54
N VAL A 180 -0.19 16.39 15.61
CA VAL A 180 0.52 16.49 16.88
C VAL A 180 0.09 17.79 17.54
N LEU A 181 -0.53 17.69 18.71
CA LEU A 181 -1.05 18.83 19.47
C LEU A 181 -0.04 19.33 20.50
N ASP A 182 0.69 18.40 21.15
CA ASP A 182 1.63 18.75 22.21
C ASP A 182 2.72 17.67 22.37
N GLU A 183 3.78 18.05 23.05
CA GLU A 183 4.87 17.17 23.50
C GLU A 183 5.04 17.39 25.00
N ILE A 184 4.66 16.39 25.82
CA ILE A 184 4.69 16.46 27.28
C ILE A 184 5.76 15.53 27.84
N GLU A 185 6.24 15.82 29.05
CA GLU A 185 7.14 14.94 29.80
C GLU A 185 6.35 14.18 30.87
N VAL A 186 6.42 12.85 30.84
CA VAL A 186 5.81 11.96 31.84
C VAL A 186 6.88 10.99 32.32
N ASP A 187 7.15 11.00 33.62
CA ASP A 187 8.17 10.13 34.25
C ASP A 187 9.56 10.22 33.58
N GLY A 188 9.99 11.43 33.24
CA GLY A 188 11.28 11.69 32.56
C GLY A 188 11.36 11.21 31.12
N LYS A 189 10.21 10.89 30.48
CA LYS A 189 10.12 10.47 29.09
C LYS A 189 9.23 11.41 28.30
N VAL A 190 9.65 11.72 27.08
CA VAL A 190 8.83 12.46 26.13
C VAL A 190 7.65 11.59 25.70
N LYS A 191 6.45 12.16 25.71
CA LYS A 191 5.22 11.59 25.19
C LYS A 191 4.57 12.58 24.24
N ILE A 192 4.27 12.13 23.04
CA ILE A 192 3.58 12.93 22.03
C ILE A 192 2.07 12.77 22.22
N VAL A 193 1.36 13.90 22.30
CA VAL A 193 -0.09 13.98 22.36
C VAL A 193 -0.59 14.48 21.02
N GLY A 194 -1.57 13.79 20.46
CA GLY A 194 -2.15 14.17 19.17
C GLY A 194 -3.43 13.42 18.92
N GLU A 195 -4.11 13.77 17.85
CA GLU A 195 -5.36 13.16 17.43
C GLU A 195 -5.32 12.81 15.93
N PHE A 196 -6.00 11.72 15.58
CA PHE A 196 -6.25 11.34 14.21
C PHE A 196 -7.66 11.77 13.81
N ARG A 197 -7.76 12.63 12.82
CA ARG A 197 -9.05 13.23 12.42
C ARG A 197 -9.27 13.19 10.93
N LYS A 198 -10.53 13.17 10.54
CA LYS A 198 -10.94 13.38 9.16
C LYS A 198 -10.68 14.83 8.75
N VAL A 199 -10.22 15.03 7.51
CA VAL A 199 -9.90 16.34 6.96
C VAL A 199 -10.81 16.68 5.79
N ASN A 200 -10.92 15.76 4.81
CA ASN A 200 -11.78 15.93 3.63
C ASN A 200 -12.52 14.65 3.30
N ASN A 201 -13.54 14.77 2.49
CA ASN A 201 -14.16 13.64 1.82
C ASN A 201 -13.34 13.24 0.59
N MET A 202 -13.47 11.99 0.17
CA MET A 202 -12.91 11.50 -1.08
C MET A 202 -13.57 12.18 -2.29
N SER A 203 -12.84 12.27 -3.40
CA SER A 203 -13.36 12.82 -4.65
C SER A 203 -14.55 12.01 -5.19
N GLU A 204 -15.37 12.64 -6.01
CA GLU A 204 -16.47 11.93 -6.69
C GLU A 204 -15.95 10.77 -7.56
N SER A 205 -14.80 10.95 -8.20
CA SER A 205 -14.15 9.92 -9.00
C SER A 205 -13.83 8.67 -8.17
N LEU A 206 -13.22 8.85 -7.00
CA LEU A 206 -12.93 7.73 -6.10
C LEU A 206 -14.20 7.08 -5.55
N GLN A 207 -15.24 7.87 -5.22
CA GLN A 207 -16.53 7.35 -4.80
C GLN A 207 -17.15 6.45 -5.87
N HIS A 208 -17.15 6.89 -7.14
CA HIS A 208 -17.63 6.08 -8.27
C HIS A 208 -16.84 4.80 -8.41
N ARG A 209 -15.51 4.87 -8.40
CA ARG A 209 -14.62 3.71 -8.48
C ARG A 209 -14.90 2.68 -7.38
N LEU A 210 -15.13 3.13 -6.15
CA LEU A 210 -15.46 2.24 -5.02
C LEU A 210 -16.81 1.54 -5.22
N ILE A 211 -17.83 2.25 -5.71
CA ILE A 211 -19.14 1.68 -6.00
C ILE A 211 -19.06 0.64 -7.13
N GLU A 212 -18.36 0.96 -8.22
CA GLU A 212 -18.14 0.05 -9.35
C GLU A 212 -17.41 -1.24 -8.93
N ASN A 213 -16.52 -1.13 -7.94
CA ASN A 213 -15.83 -2.27 -7.34
C ASN A 213 -16.58 -2.92 -6.16
N GLY A 214 -17.88 -2.67 -6.04
CA GLY A 214 -18.77 -3.41 -5.14
C GLY A 214 -18.94 -2.81 -3.74
N MET A 215 -18.46 -1.59 -3.47
CA MET A 215 -18.70 -0.93 -2.18
C MET A 215 -20.19 -0.60 -2.01
N PRO A 216 -20.87 -1.07 -0.94
CA PRO A 216 -22.25 -0.71 -0.68
C PRO A 216 -22.42 0.80 -0.48
N ARG A 217 -23.42 1.40 -1.14
CA ARG A 217 -23.71 2.84 -1.01
C ARG A 217 -23.96 3.29 0.44
N SER A 218 -24.48 2.40 1.28
CA SER A 218 -24.69 2.67 2.71
C SER A 218 -23.37 2.82 3.47
N GLN A 219 -22.36 2.02 3.14
CA GLN A 219 -21.02 2.15 3.73
C GLN A 219 -20.33 3.43 3.26
N LEU A 220 -20.42 3.72 1.96
CA LEU A 220 -19.87 4.97 1.41
C LEU A 220 -20.51 6.19 2.07
N ARG A 221 -21.84 6.21 2.22
CA ARG A 221 -22.55 7.31 2.89
C ARG A 221 -22.08 7.50 4.33
N ARG A 222 -21.96 6.40 5.10
CA ARG A 222 -21.45 6.44 6.46
C ARG A 222 -20.05 7.10 6.53
N PHE A 223 -19.16 6.73 5.61
CA PHE A 223 -17.83 7.34 5.53
C PHE A 223 -17.88 8.84 5.21
N LEU A 224 -18.80 9.29 4.33
CA LEU A 224 -18.91 10.70 3.96
C LEU A 224 -19.53 11.56 5.05
N GLU A 225 -20.41 10.98 5.89
CA GLU A 225 -21.10 11.63 7.00
C GLU A 225 -20.29 11.63 8.32
N GLU A 226 -19.17 10.89 8.38
CA GLU A 226 -18.26 10.88 9.53
C GLU A 226 -17.61 12.26 9.67
N GLU A 227 -17.75 12.90 10.87
CA GLU A 227 -17.16 14.19 11.22
C GLU A 227 -15.75 14.07 11.82
#